data_e1e8b22fa4a44c3ddf4c13a8134131ab
#
_entry.id   e1e8b22fa4a44c3ddf4c13a8134131ab
#
_cell.length_a   1.000
_cell.length_b   1.000
_cell.length_c   1.000
_cell.angle_alpha   90.00
_cell.angle_beta   90.00
_cell.angle_gamma   90.00
#
_symmetry.space_group_name_H-M   'P 1'
#
loop_
_entity.id
_entity.type
_entity.pdbx_description
1 polymer ?
#
loop_
_entity_poly.entity_id
_entity_poly.type
_entity_poly.pdbx_seq_one_letter_code
_entity_poly.pdbx_strand_id
1 'polypeptide(L)'
;GTDISVSASIEVLPTLELKDYTGIELAMKTPRITDDDINQTIETLRQRKATNADVTDRSAQDKDLLKVDFTSKIGNEPFEGGAAKDQIIQAGGGQLIEGLDKGMLGMEIGETRDIKVQVPEDYNNKEIAGKDVDFQIVLKGIQVQKLPDLDDEFAKGIVDKDFESLDDMNLKIRSELEEYERKEARKAMKKQLTDKITEQNQMDLPEGLVKEQVKFMVEQAQKSQEKASGQKHDHGHDHDHGHGVEVTPEQ
;
A
#
# COMPACT_ATOMS: atom_id res chain seq x y z
N GLY A 1 -51.58 48.74 14.13
CA GLY A 1 -50.81 47.91 13.18
C GLY A 1 -49.37 47.84 13.65
N THR A 2 -48.90 46.62 13.92
CA THR A 2 -47.48 46.38 14.23
C THR A 2 -46.80 46.03 12.90
N ASP A 3 -45.91 46.88 12.45
CA ASP A 3 -45.08 46.62 11.27
C ASP A 3 -44.09 45.50 11.56
N ILE A 4 -44.08 44.44 10.73
CA ILE A 4 -43.11 43.34 10.84
C ILE A 4 -42.03 43.63 9.80
N SER A 5 -40.82 43.84 10.27
CA SER A 5 -39.62 43.96 9.43
C SER A 5 -38.93 42.60 9.31
N VAL A 6 -38.75 42.11 8.09
CA VAL A 6 -38.02 40.85 7.82
C VAL A 6 -36.82 41.20 6.98
N SER A 7 -35.63 40.75 7.38
CA SER A 7 -34.41 40.83 6.58
C SER A 7 -33.99 39.44 6.16
N ALA A 8 -33.64 39.26 4.87
CA ALA A 8 -33.12 38.02 4.36
C ALA A 8 -31.72 38.29 3.80
N SER A 9 -30.76 37.42 4.13
CA SER A 9 -29.41 37.43 3.54
C SER A 9 -29.28 36.28 2.56
N ILE A 10 -28.87 36.58 1.36
CA ILE A 10 -28.70 35.61 0.28
C ILE A 10 -27.23 35.64 -0.16
N GLU A 11 -26.56 34.49 -0.12
CA GLU A 11 -25.25 34.33 -0.72
C GLU A 11 -25.38 34.16 -2.22
N VAL A 12 -24.64 34.95 -2.99
CA VAL A 12 -24.60 34.84 -4.45
C VAL A 12 -23.24 34.37 -4.91
N LEU A 13 -23.21 33.59 -5.98
CA LEU A 13 -21.95 33.18 -6.61
C LEU A 13 -21.27 34.41 -7.22
N PRO A 14 -19.97 34.62 -6.93
CA PRO A 14 -19.23 35.69 -7.56
C PRO A 14 -19.07 35.44 -9.06
N THR A 15 -19.10 36.48 -9.86
CA THR A 15 -18.76 36.40 -11.29
C THR A 15 -17.24 36.36 -11.41
N LEU A 16 -16.70 35.26 -11.94
CA LEU A 16 -15.28 35.07 -12.17
C LEU A 16 -14.89 35.54 -13.57
N GLU A 17 -14.05 36.56 -13.65
CA GLU A 17 -13.34 36.94 -14.87
C GLU A 17 -11.89 36.46 -14.73
N LEU A 18 -11.53 35.40 -15.48
CA LEU A 18 -10.14 34.89 -15.49
C LEU A 18 -9.20 35.88 -16.13
N LYS A 19 -8.16 36.25 -15.41
CA LYS A 19 -7.06 37.13 -15.87
C LYS A 19 -5.78 36.29 -15.97
N ASP A 20 -4.91 36.73 -16.91
CA ASP A 20 -3.54 36.22 -17.05
C ASP A 20 -3.41 34.70 -17.12
N TYR A 21 -4.39 34.01 -17.73
CA TYR A 21 -4.38 32.57 -17.90
C TYR A 21 -3.59 32.07 -19.11
N THR A 22 -3.00 32.99 -19.89
CA THR A 22 -2.17 32.68 -21.06
C THR A 22 -0.71 33.02 -20.80
N GLY A 23 0.23 32.33 -21.46
CA GLY A 23 1.65 32.58 -21.31
C GLY A 23 2.27 32.11 -19.99
N ILE A 24 1.56 31.24 -19.26
CA ILE A 24 2.07 30.69 -17.99
C ILE A 24 3.20 29.72 -18.27
N GLU A 25 4.42 30.05 -17.79
CA GLU A 25 5.55 29.14 -17.86
C GLU A 25 5.46 28.03 -16.81
N LEU A 26 5.60 26.77 -17.25
CA LEU A 26 5.57 25.60 -16.40
C LEU A 26 6.87 24.81 -16.50
N ALA A 27 7.38 24.33 -15.38
CA ALA A 27 8.50 23.41 -15.37
C ALA A 27 8.00 21.97 -15.64
N MET A 28 8.39 21.43 -16.78
CA MET A 28 8.10 20.03 -17.11
C MET A 28 9.33 19.17 -16.80
N LYS A 29 9.15 18.17 -15.94
CA LYS A 29 10.16 17.11 -15.78
C LYS A 29 10.03 16.16 -16.96
N THR A 30 11.11 16.02 -17.73
CA THR A 30 11.18 14.98 -18.76
C THR A 30 11.48 13.65 -18.07
N PRO A 31 10.62 12.63 -18.20
CA PRO A 31 10.88 11.31 -17.65
C PRO A 31 12.16 10.74 -18.23
N ARG A 32 12.99 10.16 -17.37
CA ARG A 32 14.20 9.46 -17.78
C ARG A 32 14.23 8.12 -17.06
N ILE A 33 13.79 7.08 -17.76
CA ILE A 33 13.85 5.71 -17.26
C ILE A 33 15.25 5.16 -17.48
N THR A 34 15.85 4.68 -16.43
CA THR A 34 17.15 4.05 -16.41
C THR A 34 17.03 2.53 -16.48
N ASP A 35 18.11 1.84 -16.82
CA ASP A 35 18.13 0.38 -16.78
C ASP A 35 17.98 -0.14 -15.34
N ASP A 36 18.41 0.62 -14.35
CA ASP A 36 18.21 0.29 -12.94
C ASP A 36 16.72 0.26 -12.54
N ASP A 37 15.91 1.18 -13.06
CA ASP A 37 14.45 1.20 -12.80
C ASP A 37 13.78 -0.06 -13.37
N ILE A 38 14.22 -0.47 -14.55
CA ILE A 38 13.73 -1.70 -15.20
C ILE A 38 14.15 -2.92 -14.37
N ASN A 39 15.42 -3.00 -13.98
CA ASN A 39 15.96 -4.10 -13.19
C ASN A 39 15.25 -4.22 -11.84
N GLN A 40 14.96 -3.11 -11.15
CA GLN A 40 14.19 -3.10 -9.90
C GLN A 40 12.77 -3.64 -10.10
N THR A 41 12.13 -3.27 -11.21
CA THR A 41 10.79 -3.78 -11.54
C THR A 41 10.82 -5.29 -11.79
N ILE A 42 11.79 -5.76 -12.56
CA ILE A 42 11.99 -7.19 -12.83
C ILE A 42 12.29 -7.96 -11.54
N GLU A 43 13.16 -7.44 -10.68
CA GLU A 43 13.48 -8.09 -9.41
C GLU A 43 12.27 -8.16 -8.48
N THR A 44 11.42 -7.14 -8.49
CA THR A 44 10.14 -7.18 -7.76
C THR A 44 9.22 -8.28 -8.29
N LEU A 45 9.12 -8.45 -9.60
CA LEU A 45 8.35 -9.54 -10.22
C LEU A 45 8.96 -10.91 -9.90
N ARG A 46 10.29 -11.00 -9.90
CA ARG A 46 11.04 -12.20 -9.55
C ARG A 46 10.80 -12.63 -8.11
N GLN A 47 10.82 -11.68 -7.17
CA GLN A 47 10.50 -11.93 -5.76
C GLN A 47 9.06 -12.42 -5.56
N ARG A 48 8.10 -11.88 -6.32
CA ARG A 48 6.70 -12.35 -6.29
C ARG A 48 6.51 -13.78 -6.80
N LYS A 49 7.40 -14.24 -7.67
CA LYS A 49 7.41 -15.60 -8.24
C LYS A 49 8.36 -16.56 -7.51
N ALA A 50 9.01 -16.09 -6.46
CA ALA A 50 9.88 -16.93 -5.67
C ALA A 50 9.11 -18.11 -5.06
N THR A 51 9.75 -19.26 -5.03
CA THR A 51 9.25 -20.46 -4.38
C THR A 51 10.02 -20.70 -3.08
N ASN A 52 9.33 -21.21 -2.08
CA ASN A 52 9.97 -21.55 -0.82
C ASN A 52 10.43 -23.01 -0.86
N ALA A 53 11.70 -23.23 -0.56
CA ALA A 53 12.29 -24.56 -0.44
C ALA A 53 12.65 -24.83 1.02
N ASP A 54 12.24 -25.99 1.54
CA ASP A 54 12.56 -26.40 2.90
C ASP A 54 14.05 -26.71 3.03
N VAL A 55 14.65 -26.27 4.13
CA VAL A 55 16.04 -26.50 4.50
C VAL A 55 16.05 -27.24 5.83
N THR A 56 16.72 -28.38 5.88
CA THR A 56 16.75 -29.24 7.07
C THR A 56 18.17 -29.55 7.58
N ASP A 57 19.16 -29.10 6.87
CA ASP A 57 20.57 -29.46 7.06
C ASP A 57 21.44 -28.38 7.71
N ARG A 58 20.85 -27.24 8.05
CA ARG A 58 21.54 -26.12 8.69
C ARG A 58 20.64 -25.34 9.64
N SER A 59 21.26 -24.52 10.46
CA SER A 59 20.57 -23.53 11.32
C SER A 59 20.05 -22.32 10.54
N ALA A 60 19.16 -21.56 11.17
CA ALA A 60 18.55 -20.34 10.64
C ALA A 60 19.59 -19.27 10.32
N GLN A 61 19.50 -18.71 9.13
CA GLN A 61 20.37 -17.65 8.62
C GLN A 61 19.57 -16.40 8.27
N ASP A 62 20.30 -15.32 8.00
CA ASP A 62 19.72 -14.07 7.52
C ASP A 62 18.92 -14.30 6.23
N LYS A 63 17.76 -13.67 6.14
CA LYS A 63 16.77 -13.77 5.03
C LYS A 63 16.03 -15.11 4.88
N ASP A 64 16.27 -16.08 5.76
CA ASP A 64 15.46 -17.29 5.79
C ASP A 64 14.04 -17.00 6.24
N LEU A 65 13.09 -17.78 5.74
CA LEU A 65 11.72 -17.80 6.22
C LEU A 65 11.61 -18.88 7.31
N LEU A 66 11.39 -18.44 8.53
CA LEU A 66 11.30 -19.30 9.70
C LEU A 66 9.84 -19.59 10.01
N LYS A 67 9.47 -20.87 10.06
CA LYS A 67 8.18 -21.30 10.58
C LYS A 67 8.30 -21.52 12.07
N VAL A 68 7.65 -20.65 12.86
CA VAL A 68 7.80 -20.63 14.32
C VAL A 68 6.45 -20.69 15.03
N ASP A 69 6.47 -21.28 16.24
CA ASP A 69 5.49 -20.99 17.27
C ASP A 69 6.13 -20.06 18.28
N PHE A 70 5.40 -19.06 18.73
CA PHE A 70 5.91 -18.22 19.81
C PHE A 70 4.86 -17.98 20.88
N THR A 71 5.35 -17.81 22.11
CA THR A 71 4.58 -17.29 23.25
C THR A 71 5.37 -16.17 23.88
N SER A 72 4.71 -15.09 24.25
CA SER A 72 5.36 -13.95 24.89
C SER A 72 4.67 -13.54 26.17
N LYS A 73 5.44 -12.98 27.11
CA LYS A 73 4.99 -12.56 28.42
C LYS A 73 5.63 -11.20 28.78
N ILE A 74 4.88 -10.38 29.49
CA ILE A 74 5.38 -9.16 30.12
C ILE A 74 5.61 -9.49 31.59
N GLY A 75 6.88 -9.63 32.01
CA GLY A 75 7.21 -10.22 33.31
C GLY A 75 6.76 -11.68 33.36
N ASN A 76 5.75 -12.01 34.19
CA ASN A 76 5.20 -13.38 34.26
C ASN A 76 3.78 -13.51 33.72
N GLU A 77 3.20 -12.42 33.16
CA GLU A 77 1.82 -12.40 32.72
C GLU A 77 1.70 -12.49 31.21
N PRO A 78 0.89 -13.42 30.68
CA PRO A 78 0.58 -13.45 29.25
C PRO A 78 -0.32 -12.27 28.89
N PHE A 79 -0.20 -11.74 27.68
CA PHE A 79 -1.04 -10.64 27.17
C PHE A 79 -1.77 -11.06 25.89
N GLU A 80 -2.81 -10.35 25.54
CA GLU A 80 -3.61 -10.62 24.35
C GLU A 80 -2.76 -10.44 23.08
N GLY A 81 -2.75 -11.45 22.19
CA GLY A 81 -1.88 -11.46 21.01
C GLY A 81 -0.43 -11.90 21.28
N GLY A 82 -0.09 -12.25 22.53
CA GLY A 82 1.26 -12.69 22.90
C GLY A 82 1.61 -14.13 22.49
N ALA A 83 0.73 -14.85 21.80
CA ALA A 83 1.00 -16.21 21.34
C ALA A 83 0.46 -16.45 19.92
N ALA A 84 1.25 -17.11 19.09
CA ALA A 84 0.81 -17.55 17.78
C ALA A 84 1.51 -18.87 17.41
N LYS A 85 0.87 -19.62 16.52
CA LYS A 85 1.40 -20.89 15.99
C LYS A 85 1.55 -20.81 14.48
N ASP A 86 2.52 -21.59 13.98
CA ASP A 86 2.79 -21.74 12.54
C ASP A 86 2.99 -20.40 11.80
N GLN A 87 3.56 -19.40 12.49
CA GLN A 87 3.86 -18.12 11.87
C GLN A 87 5.10 -18.24 10.98
N ILE A 88 5.02 -17.63 9.81
CA ILE A 88 6.17 -17.52 8.90
C ILE A 88 6.76 -16.12 9.05
N ILE A 89 8.02 -16.07 9.45
CA ILE A 89 8.75 -14.84 9.77
C ILE A 89 10.05 -14.85 8.99
N GLN A 90 10.40 -13.73 8.36
CA GLN A 90 11.70 -13.60 7.70
C GLN A 90 12.76 -13.16 8.73
N ALA A 91 13.79 -13.97 8.92
CA ALA A 91 14.93 -13.63 9.77
C ALA A 91 15.76 -12.51 9.12
N GLY A 92 16.20 -11.53 9.92
CA GLY A 92 16.99 -10.41 9.42
C GLY A 92 16.24 -9.41 8.55
N GLY A 93 14.93 -9.55 8.41
CA GLY A 93 14.08 -8.70 7.55
C GLY A 93 13.82 -7.29 8.09
N GLY A 94 14.22 -7.01 9.33
CA GLY A 94 14.01 -5.72 9.98
C GLY A 94 12.55 -5.37 10.26
N GLN A 95 11.62 -6.31 10.05
CA GLN A 95 10.19 -6.13 10.31
C GLN A 95 9.82 -6.44 11.76
N LEU A 96 10.69 -7.13 12.47
CA LEU A 96 10.54 -7.50 13.86
C LEU A 96 11.32 -6.54 14.77
N ILE A 97 11.08 -6.69 16.07
CA ILE A 97 11.90 -6.01 17.08
C ILE A 97 13.32 -6.53 16.94
N GLU A 98 14.31 -5.64 16.86
CA GLU A 98 15.71 -5.96 16.52
C GLU A 98 16.31 -7.08 17.37
N GLY A 99 16.04 -7.09 18.68
CA GLY A 99 16.52 -8.15 19.59
C GLY A 99 15.92 -9.53 19.28
N LEU A 100 14.66 -9.57 18.84
CA LEU A 100 13.97 -10.80 18.46
C LEU A 100 14.55 -11.36 17.16
N ASP A 101 14.75 -10.49 16.19
CA ASP A 101 15.29 -10.84 14.87
C ASP A 101 16.69 -11.46 14.99
N LYS A 102 17.57 -10.79 15.74
CA LYS A 102 18.91 -11.31 16.02
C LYS A 102 18.91 -12.60 16.83
N GLY A 103 17.97 -12.72 17.77
CA GLY A 103 17.86 -13.87 18.65
C GLY A 103 17.45 -15.17 17.94
N MET A 104 16.76 -15.07 16.80
CA MET A 104 16.35 -16.23 16.00
C MET A 104 17.45 -16.78 15.09
N LEU A 105 18.47 -15.98 14.80
CA LEU A 105 19.58 -16.43 13.97
C LEU A 105 20.36 -17.55 14.68
N GLY A 106 20.75 -18.55 13.91
CA GLY A 106 21.48 -19.71 14.39
C GLY A 106 20.65 -20.73 15.17
N MET A 107 19.30 -20.60 15.21
CA MET A 107 18.43 -21.63 15.78
C MET A 107 18.38 -22.87 14.88
N GLU A 108 18.30 -24.03 15.49
CA GLU A 108 18.10 -25.31 14.81
C GLU A 108 16.62 -25.69 14.79
N ILE A 109 16.21 -26.49 13.83
CA ILE A 109 14.82 -26.98 13.74
C ILE A 109 14.50 -27.83 14.97
N GLY A 110 13.39 -27.53 15.64
CA GLY A 110 12.97 -28.13 16.90
C GLY A 110 13.54 -27.45 18.15
N GLU A 111 14.44 -26.50 18.01
CA GLU A 111 14.98 -25.73 19.14
C GLU A 111 13.91 -24.80 19.73
N THR A 112 13.91 -24.73 21.06
CA THR A 112 13.15 -23.72 21.82
C THR A 112 14.12 -22.72 22.42
N ARG A 113 13.93 -21.45 22.16
CA ARG A 113 14.80 -20.39 22.67
C ARG A 113 13.98 -19.29 23.33
N ASP A 114 14.44 -18.89 24.53
CA ASP A 114 13.86 -17.75 25.25
C ASP A 114 14.68 -16.50 24.92
N ILE A 115 14.01 -15.48 24.43
CA ILE A 115 14.63 -14.22 23.98
C ILE A 115 13.97 -13.06 24.74
N LYS A 116 14.78 -12.31 25.49
CA LYS A 116 14.32 -11.07 26.13
C LYS A 116 14.56 -9.89 25.23
N VAL A 117 13.51 -9.10 25.01
CA VAL A 117 13.58 -7.94 24.14
C VAL A 117 12.96 -6.74 24.82
N GLN A 118 13.68 -5.62 24.81
CA GLN A 118 13.13 -4.33 25.16
C GLN A 118 12.44 -3.75 23.94
N VAL A 119 11.12 -3.57 24.04
CA VAL A 119 10.30 -3.02 22.95
C VAL A 119 10.45 -1.49 22.91
N PRO A 120 10.69 -0.87 21.75
CA PRO A 120 10.73 0.58 21.61
C PRO A 120 9.46 1.28 22.08
N GLU A 121 9.57 2.52 22.58
CA GLU A 121 8.42 3.30 23.07
C GLU A 121 7.44 3.69 21.95
N ASP A 122 7.92 3.79 20.70
CA ASP A 122 7.17 4.13 19.50
C ASP A 122 6.53 2.92 18.79
N TYR A 123 6.57 1.74 19.43
CA TYR A 123 5.98 0.53 18.86
C TYR A 123 4.47 0.63 18.71
N ASN A 124 3.92 0.11 17.60
CA ASN A 124 2.50 0.22 17.26
C ASN A 124 1.54 -0.35 18.31
N ASN A 125 1.94 -1.42 19.01
CA ASN A 125 1.14 -2.00 20.09
C ASN A 125 1.49 -1.33 21.42
N LYS A 126 0.58 -0.50 21.92
CA LYS A 126 0.74 0.26 23.18
C LYS A 126 0.82 -0.61 24.43
N GLU A 127 0.36 -1.86 24.37
CA GLU A 127 0.40 -2.77 25.53
C GLU A 127 1.82 -3.23 25.85
N ILE A 128 2.67 -3.31 24.83
CA ILE A 128 4.06 -3.77 24.96
C ILE A 128 5.11 -2.67 24.74
N ALA A 129 4.71 -1.51 24.21
CA ALA A 129 5.60 -0.39 23.95
C ALA A 129 6.37 0.03 25.22
N GLY A 130 7.69 0.17 25.13
CA GLY A 130 8.59 0.55 26.22
C GLY A 130 8.80 -0.53 27.30
N LYS A 131 8.25 -1.75 27.14
CA LYS A 131 8.35 -2.81 28.14
C LYS A 131 9.38 -3.88 27.74
N ASP A 132 9.87 -4.59 28.75
CA ASP A 132 10.66 -5.80 28.56
C ASP A 132 9.69 -6.97 28.34
N VAL A 133 9.82 -7.64 27.21
CA VAL A 133 8.99 -8.79 26.83
C VAL A 133 9.86 -10.02 26.69
N ASP A 134 9.44 -11.10 27.35
CA ASP A 134 10.07 -12.41 27.24
C ASP A 134 9.35 -13.22 26.16
N PHE A 135 10.06 -13.52 25.07
CA PHE A 135 9.56 -14.38 23.98
C PHE A 135 10.15 -15.78 24.12
N GLN A 136 9.30 -16.77 24.11
CA GLN A 136 9.69 -18.17 23.93
C GLN A 136 9.31 -18.58 22.50
N ILE A 137 10.31 -18.95 21.72
CA ILE A 137 10.18 -19.29 20.30
C ILE A 137 10.55 -20.74 20.09
N VAL A 138 9.71 -21.48 19.39
CA VAL A 138 9.97 -22.83 18.89
C VAL A 138 10.13 -22.77 17.38
N LEU A 139 11.30 -23.10 16.87
CA LEU A 139 11.57 -23.16 15.44
C LEU A 139 11.08 -24.49 14.87
N LYS A 140 10.05 -24.48 14.03
CA LYS A 140 9.48 -25.69 13.42
C LYS A 140 10.07 -26.04 12.05
N GLY A 141 10.53 -25.03 11.33
CA GLY A 141 11.06 -25.24 9.98
C GLY A 141 11.77 -24.01 9.46
N ILE A 142 12.68 -24.25 8.55
CA ILE A 142 13.45 -23.21 7.85
C ILE A 142 13.13 -23.34 6.37
N GLN A 143 12.81 -22.24 5.71
CA GLN A 143 12.61 -22.19 4.28
C GLN A 143 13.51 -21.10 3.67
N VAL A 144 14.05 -21.39 2.51
CA VAL A 144 14.79 -20.42 1.71
C VAL A 144 13.93 -19.99 0.53
N GLN A 145 13.85 -18.71 0.32
CA GLN A 145 13.21 -18.17 -0.86
C GLN A 145 14.12 -18.39 -2.08
N LYS A 146 13.72 -19.30 -2.94
CA LYS A 146 14.40 -19.59 -4.20
C LYS A 146 13.82 -18.73 -5.30
N LEU A 147 14.61 -17.77 -5.77
CA LEU A 147 14.25 -16.92 -6.90
C LEU A 147 14.35 -17.71 -8.20
N PRO A 148 13.39 -17.60 -9.12
CA PRO A 148 13.51 -18.22 -10.44
C PRO A 148 14.66 -17.60 -11.24
N ASP A 149 15.20 -18.33 -12.20
CA ASP A 149 16.18 -17.79 -13.13
C ASP A 149 15.53 -16.75 -14.05
N LEU A 150 16.32 -15.75 -14.46
CA LEU A 150 15.84 -14.72 -15.39
C LEU A 150 16.05 -15.21 -16.82
N ASP A 151 15.05 -15.85 -17.35
CA ASP A 151 15.03 -16.41 -18.69
C ASP A 151 13.66 -16.18 -19.37
N ASP A 152 13.51 -16.68 -20.58
CA ASP A 152 12.25 -16.54 -21.34
C ASP A 152 11.10 -17.34 -20.71
N GLU A 153 11.39 -18.39 -19.95
CA GLU A 153 10.36 -19.15 -19.22
C GLU A 153 9.80 -18.34 -18.05
N PHE A 154 10.69 -17.64 -17.35
CA PHE A 154 10.27 -16.69 -16.31
C PHE A 154 9.38 -15.60 -16.90
N ALA A 155 9.78 -14.98 -18.03
CA ALA A 155 9.00 -13.93 -18.67
C ALA A 155 7.59 -14.42 -19.04
N LYS A 156 7.49 -15.59 -19.70
CA LYS A 156 6.21 -16.23 -20.06
C LYS A 156 5.37 -16.65 -18.85
N GLY A 157 6.02 -16.94 -17.73
CA GLY A 157 5.37 -17.33 -16.48
C GLY A 157 4.67 -16.18 -15.73
N ILE A 158 4.80 -14.93 -16.17
CA ILE A 158 4.11 -13.78 -15.55
C ILE A 158 2.66 -13.74 -16.03
N VAL A 159 1.74 -14.19 -15.19
CA VAL A 159 0.33 -14.46 -15.54
C VAL A 159 -0.44 -13.22 -15.98
N ASP A 160 -0.11 -12.05 -15.46
CA ASP A 160 -0.86 -10.82 -15.71
C ASP A 160 -0.37 -10.05 -16.95
N LYS A 161 0.63 -10.59 -17.67
CA LYS A 161 1.28 -9.92 -18.81
C LYS A 161 1.74 -10.94 -19.85
N ASP A 162 1.43 -10.66 -21.12
CA ASP A 162 1.84 -11.49 -22.25
C ASP A 162 3.28 -11.13 -22.69
N PHE A 163 4.28 -11.67 -21.99
CA PHE A 163 5.67 -11.55 -22.41
C PHE A 163 6.08 -12.77 -23.23
N GLU A 164 6.68 -12.54 -24.40
CA GLU A 164 7.15 -13.61 -25.29
C GLU A 164 8.59 -14.04 -24.96
N SER A 165 9.39 -13.13 -24.43
CA SER A 165 10.79 -13.35 -24.07
C SER A 165 11.23 -12.36 -22.99
N LEU A 166 12.43 -12.56 -22.44
CA LEU A 166 13.04 -11.62 -21.50
C LEU A 166 13.29 -10.24 -22.14
N ASP A 167 13.68 -10.22 -23.41
CA ASP A 167 13.88 -8.97 -24.14
C ASP A 167 12.56 -8.22 -24.37
N ASP A 168 11.48 -8.93 -24.73
CA ASP A 168 10.15 -8.36 -24.86
C ASP A 168 9.64 -7.83 -23.51
N MET A 169 9.89 -8.55 -22.42
CA MET A 169 9.58 -8.10 -21.07
C MET A 169 10.30 -6.78 -20.72
N ASN A 170 11.59 -6.67 -21.00
CA ASN A 170 12.38 -5.46 -20.79
C ASN A 170 11.80 -4.26 -21.57
N LEU A 171 11.47 -4.47 -22.85
CA LEU A 171 10.89 -3.42 -23.69
C LEU A 171 9.52 -2.97 -23.20
N LYS A 172 8.64 -3.90 -22.84
CA LYS A 172 7.31 -3.59 -22.35
C LYS A 172 7.36 -2.89 -20.98
N ILE A 173 8.20 -3.36 -20.06
CA ILE A 173 8.40 -2.70 -18.75
C ILE A 173 8.92 -1.27 -18.96
N ARG A 174 9.92 -1.06 -19.83
CA ARG A 174 10.41 0.29 -20.16
C ARG A 174 9.28 1.19 -20.65
N SER A 175 8.50 0.71 -21.61
CA SER A 175 7.37 1.46 -22.18
C SER A 175 6.31 1.82 -21.12
N GLU A 176 5.99 0.88 -20.22
CA GLU A 176 5.05 1.11 -19.15
C GLU A 176 5.54 2.15 -18.14
N LEU A 177 6.82 2.06 -17.74
CA LEU A 177 7.44 3.02 -16.85
C LEU A 177 7.48 4.43 -17.49
N GLU A 178 7.83 4.52 -18.78
CA GLU A 178 7.81 5.80 -19.51
C GLU A 178 6.40 6.39 -19.59
N GLU A 179 5.40 5.55 -19.84
CA GLU A 179 4.00 5.99 -19.88
C GLU A 179 3.51 6.44 -18.50
N TYR A 180 3.85 5.69 -17.46
CA TYR A 180 3.52 6.05 -16.07
C TYR A 180 4.14 7.40 -15.69
N GLU A 181 5.44 7.56 -15.89
CA GLU A 181 6.15 8.81 -15.61
C GLU A 181 5.60 9.99 -16.42
N ARG A 182 5.24 9.76 -17.70
CA ARG A 182 4.60 10.78 -18.53
C ARG A 182 3.23 11.19 -17.99
N LYS A 183 2.44 10.25 -17.50
CA LYS A 183 1.15 10.53 -16.86
C LYS A 183 1.34 11.34 -15.58
N GLU A 184 2.29 10.96 -14.73
CA GLU A 184 2.59 11.69 -13.49
C GLU A 184 3.15 13.09 -13.76
N ALA A 185 4.07 13.24 -14.72
CA ALA A 185 4.56 14.54 -15.15
C ALA A 185 3.42 15.44 -15.65
N ARG A 186 2.49 14.90 -16.45
CA ARG A 186 1.32 15.63 -16.93
C ARG A 186 0.37 16.04 -15.80
N LYS A 187 0.19 15.16 -14.81
CA LYS A 187 -0.64 15.43 -13.63
C LYS A 187 0.00 16.54 -12.77
N ALA A 188 1.31 16.47 -12.55
CA ALA A 188 2.06 17.50 -11.84
C ALA A 188 1.99 18.85 -12.58
N MET A 189 2.12 18.86 -13.90
CA MET A 189 2.00 20.06 -14.72
C MET A 189 0.59 20.66 -14.65
N LYS A 190 -0.47 19.82 -14.71
CA LYS A 190 -1.85 20.31 -14.53
C LYS A 190 -2.02 20.96 -13.16
N LYS A 191 -1.46 20.34 -12.11
CA LYS A 191 -1.53 20.89 -10.76
C LYS A 191 -0.83 22.26 -10.69
N GLN A 192 0.41 22.37 -11.19
CA GLN A 192 1.15 23.63 -11.23
C GLN A 192 0.37 24.71 -11.98
N LEU A 193 -0.25 24.37 -13.12
CA LEU A 193 -1.08 25.30 -13.88
C LEU A 193 -2.28 25.77 -13.07
N THR A 194 -3.01 24.86 -12.46
CA THR A 194 -4.17 25.18 -11.62
C THR A 194 -3.76 26.08 -10.44
N ASP A 195 -2.68 25.72 -9.74
CA ASP A 195 -2.18 26.50 -8.60
C ASP A 195 -1.84 27.94 -9.02
N LYS A 196 -1.10 28.12 -10.12
CA LYS A 196 -0.74 29.44 -10.66
C LYS A 196 -1.97 30.25 -11.09
N ILE A 197 -2.93 29.63 -11.78
CA ILE A 197 -4.18 30.33 -12.18
C ILE A 197 -4.96 30.74 -10.93
N THR A 198 -5.04 29.88 -9.91
CA THR A 198 -5.73 30.19 -8.66
C THR A 198 -5.04 31.33 -7.89
N GLU A 199 -3.71 31.31 -7.84
CA GLU A 199 -2.93 32.39 -7.20
C GLU A 199 -3.14 33.76 -7.89
N GLN A 200 -3.23 33.77 -9.22
CA GLN A 200 -3.42 35.00 -10.02
C GLN A 200 -4.88 35.50 -10.03
N ASN A 201 -5.85 34.61 -9.69
CA ASN A 201 -7.28 34.91 -9.74
C ASN A 201 -7.95 34.66 -8.37
N GLN A 202 -7.38 35.26 -7.32
CA GLN A 202 -7.98 35.18 -5.99
C GLN A 202 -9.32 35.91 -5.95
N MET A 203 -10.32 35.29 -5.30
CA MET A 203 -11.62 35.85 -5.09
C MET A 203 -12.15 35.48 -3.69
N ASP A 204 -13.03 36.31 -3.17
CA ASP A 204 -13.75 36.00 -1.96
C ASP A 204 -14.87 34.99 -2.27
N LEU A 205 -14.77 33.82 -1.67
CA LEU A 205 -15.77 32.78 -1.81
C LEU A 205 -16.83 32.88 -0.71
N PRO A 206 -18.12 32.71 -1.04
CA PRO A 206 -19.17 32.63 -0.02
C PRO A 206 -18.89 31.49 0.96
N GLU A 207 -19.02 31.74 2.25
CA GLU A 207 -18.75 30.73 3.27
C GLU A 207 -19.65 29.48 3.14
N GLY A 208 -20.90 29.67 2.70
CA GLY A 208 -21.82 28.57 2.47
C GLY A 208 -21.31 27.59 1.44
N LEU A 209 -20.78 28.10 0.31
CA LEU A 209 -20.20 27.28 -0.75
C LEU A 209 -18.99 26.48 -0.27
N VAL A 210 -18.11 27.11 0.52
CA VAL A 210 -16.93 26.44 1.08
C VAL A 210 -17.36 25.33 2.04
N LYS A 211 -18.35 25.60 2.90
CA LYS A 211 -18.87 24.59 3.86
C LYS A 211 -19.51 23.40 3.13
N GLU A 212 -20.28 23.63 2.09
CA GLU A 212 -20.87 22.55 1.28
C GLU A 212 -19.79 21.70 0.60
N GLN A 213 -18.78 22.34 0.00
CA GLN A 213 -17.68 21.64 -0.66
C GLN A 213 -16.88 20.81 0.34
N VAL A 214 -16.57 21.34 1.53
CA VAL A 214 -15.87 20.59 2.58
C VAL A 214 -16.71 19.39 3.02
N LYS A 215 -18.02 19.56 3.23
CA LYS A 215 -18.91 18.46 3.58
C LYS A 215 -18.89 17.36 2.52
N PHE A 216 -18.99 17.73 1.24
CA PHE A 216 -18.93 16.80 0.12
C PHE A 216 -17.59 16.04 0.11
N MET A 217 -16.46 16.72 0.29
CA MET A 217 -15.14 16.08 0.32
C MET A 217 -15.00 15.10 1.50
N VAL A 218 -15.49 15.46 2.68
CA VAL A 218 -15.49 14.57 3.85
C VAL A 218 -16.35 13.32 3.60
N GLU A 219 -17.55 13.47 3.04
CA GLU A 219 -18.41 12.35 2.68
C GLU A 219 -17.76 11.43 1.64
N GLN A 220 -17.07 11.98 0.64
CA GLN A 220 -16.33 11.20 -0.35
C GLN A 220 -15.15 10.44 0.28
N ALA A 221 -14.41 11.08 1.19
CA ALA A 221 -13.31 10.44 1.90
C ALA A 221 -13.81 9.28 2.78
N GLN A 222 -14.92 9.47 3.51
CA GLN A 222 -15.55 8.43 4.32
C GLN A 222 -16.02 7.24 3.47
N LYS A 223 -16.71 7.48 2.35
CA LYS A 223 -17.12 6.43 1.41
C LYS A 223 -15.94 5.67 0.80
N SER A 224 -14.82 6.35 0.58
CA SER A 224 -13.60 5.71 0.08
C SER A 224 -12.96 4.82 1.13
N GLN A 225 -12.94 5.25 2.40
CA GLN A 225 -12.46 4.43 3.52
C GLN A 225 -13.36 3.22 3.79
N GLU A 226 -14.68 3.39 3.73
CA GLU A 226 -15.64 2.29 3.88
C GLU A 226 -15.46 1.24 2.78
N LYS A 227 -15.27 1.66 1.53
CA LYS A 227 -14.97 0.74 0.43
C LYS A 227 -13.63 0.02 0.61
N ALA A 228 -12.62 0.69 1.12
CA ALA A 228 -11.31 0.08 1.39
C ALA A 228 -11.35 -0.89 2.58
N SER A 229 -12.17 -0.60 3.60
CA SER A 229 -12.37 -1.48 4.77
C SER A 229 -13.37 -2.61 4.51
N GLY A 230 -14.34 -2.41 3.61
CA GLY A 230 -15.35 -3.41 3.24
C GLY A 230 -14.87 -4.52 2.29
N GLN A 231 -13.65 -4.42 1.77
CA GLN A 231 -13.05 -5.44 0.87
C GLN A 231 -12.31 -6.57 1.62
N LYS A 232 -12.62 -6.79 2.92
CA LYS A 232 -12.22 -8.00 3.65
C LYS A 232 -13.32 -9.05 3.56
N HIS A 233 -13.08 -10.03 2.67
CA HIS A 233 -13.70 -11.36 2.62
C HIS A 233 -15.22 -11.47 2.51
N ASP A 234 -15.69 -11.69 1.28
CA ASP A 234 -16.70 -12.74 1.09
C ASP A 234 -16.44 -13.48 -0.23
N HIS A 235 -15.82 -14.67 -0.13
CA HIS A 235 -15.89 -15.70 -1.14
C HIS A 235 -17.06 -16.59 -0.79
N GLY A 236 -18.26 -16.15 -1.09
CA GLY A 236 -19.46 -16.96 -1.06
C GLY A 236 -19.93 -17.18 -2.49
N HIS A 237 -19.72 -18.40 -2.98
CA HIS A 237 -20.43 -18.90 -4.15
C HIS A 237 -21.94 -18.82 -3.90
N ASP A 238 -22.67 -18.12 -4.75
CA ASP A 238 -24.02 -18.56 -5.05
C ASP A 238 -24.35 -18.22 -6.50
N HIS A 239 -24.71 -19.25 -7.23
CA HIS A 239 -25.31 -19.18 -8.54
C HIS A 239 -26.80 -18.88 -8.36
N ASP A 240 -27.29 -17.80 -8.92
CA ASP A 240 -28.69 -17.80 -9.29
C ASP A 240 -28.92 -17.08 -10.63
N HIS A 241 -29.69 -17.76 -11.46
CA HIS A 241 -30.17 -17.35 -12.77
C HIS A 241 -31.39 -16.43 -12.62
N GLY A 242 -31.45 -15.36 -13.38
CA GLY A 242 -32.70 -14.63 -13.43
C GLY A 242 -32.77 -13.44 -14.37
N HIS A 243 -33.18 -13.68 -15.59
CA HIS A 243 -34.03 -12.89 -16.48
C HIS A 243 -33.64 -11.45 -16.80
N GLY A 244 -33.33 -11.30 -18.10
CA GLY A 244 -33.27 -10.03 -18.80
C GLY A 244 -34.59 -9.25 -18.76
N VAL A 245 -34.46 -7.94 -18.75
CA VAL A 245 -35.52 -7.03 -19.20
C VAL A 245 -34.90 -6.15 -20.27
N GLU A 246 -35.34 -6.39 -21.51
CA GLU A 246 -35.20 -5.49 -22.65
C GLU A 246 -35.92 -4.18 -22.35
N VAL A 247 -35.23 -3.07 -22.49
CA VAL A 247 -35.87 -1.77 -22.62
C VAL A 247 -35.60 -1.26 -24.02
N THR A 248 -36.64 -1.32 -24.85
CA THR A 248 -36.73 -0.67 -26.16
C THR A 248 -36.89 0.83 -25.98
N PRO A 249 -36.31 1.68 -26.84
CA PRO A 249 -36.56 3.11 -26.85
C PRO A 249 -37.75 3.42 -27.80
N GLU A 250 -38.76 4.06 -27.32
CA GLU A 250 -39.74 4.77 -28.17
C GLU A 250 -40.12 6.14 -27.59
N GLN A 251 -39.90 7.13 -28.47
CA GLN A 251 -40.46 8.48 -28.60
C GLN A 251 -39.96 9.56 -27.62
#